data_e55952a907f0619d520c625e23a335aa
#
_entry.id   e55952a907f0619d520c625e23a335aa
#
_cell.length_a   1.000
_cell.length_b   1.000
_cell.length_c   1.000
_cell.angle_alpha   90.00
_cell.angle_beta   90.00
_cell.angle_gamma   90.00
#
_symmetry.space_group_name_H-M   'P 1'
#
loop_
_entity.id
_entity.type
_entity.pdbx_description
1 polymer ?
#
loop_
_entity_poly.entity_id
_entity_poly.type
_entity_poly.pdbx_seq_one_letter_code
_entity_poly.pdbx_strand_id
1 'polypeptide(L)'
;MQVAWLGKKSPFCGNVSYGLSTTEALRQRGHQTHFIHFDTPLSPERGAASLLGHDPDVSLPYLVKSQVYTIPSLGAQRELRDSLERIKPDLVHASLTLSPLDFRLPELCQQLGVPLVATFHPAFDADAGLRNFSAGTQQLSYQLYAPFLARYDRVIVFSELQADVLIKLGVPAKTLAVIPNGVDTDRWCPASPSTASLLQKNVRQRLGNERIFLYMGRLVTEKNVEALLRAWRLISPAGCRLVVVGDGPLTSSLQNQFSDPKILWWGYEPDLETRVALLQCAEVFLLPSLVEGLSLALLEAMATGTACVATDAGADGEVLAGGAGIVMSTQGVTTQLRTLLPVLRDQPVLTAELGRRARERALQHYTIGCNIDAIEKLYRDLLNDFRVAA
;
A
#
# COMPACT_ATOMS: atom_id res chain seq x y z
N MET A 1 -20.80 12.78 7.69
CA MET A 1 -21.02 12.62 6.24
C MET A 1 -21.30 11.15 5.95
N GLN A 2 -22.10 10.92 4.92
CA GLN A 2 -22.42 9.57 4.40
C GLN A 2 -21.57 9.32 3.17
N VAL A 3 -20.63 8.35 3.24
CA VAL A 3 -19.67 8.06 2.18
C VAL A 3 -19.96 6.69 1.59
N ALA A 4 -20.22 6.61 0.29
CA ALA A 4 -20.22 5.33 -0.42
C ALA A 4 -18.80 5.01 -0.90
N TRP A 5 -18.17 4.01 -0.29
CA TRP A 5 -16.81 3.59 -0.61
C TRP A 5 -16.81 2.40 -1.54
N LEU A 6 -16.40 2.60 -2.79
CA LEU A 6 -16.20 1.52 -3.75
C LEU A 6 -14.76 1.04 -3.71
N GLY A 7 -14.53 -0.24 -3.38
CA GLY A 7 -13.19 -0.79 -3.23
C GLY A 7 -13.11 -2.31 -3.30
N LYS A 8 -11.97 -2.88 -2.93
CA LYS A 8 -11.75 -4.33 -2.82
C LYS A 8 -11.77 -4.78 -1.36
N LYS A 9 -12.28 -5.98 -1.12
CA LYS A 9 -12.10 -6.73 0.14
C LYS A 9 -11.27 -8.01 -0.05
N SER A 10 -11.20 -8.51 -1.30
CA SER A 10 -10.41 -9.68 -1.67
C SER A 10 -10.03 -9.64 -3.16
N PRO A 11 -9.01 -10.39 -3.60
CA PRO A 11 -7.98 -11.02 -2.77
C PRO A 11 -7.11 -9.98 -2.07
N PHE A 12 -6.49 -10.36 -0.95
CA PHE A 12 -5.73 -9.43 -0.10
C PHE A 12 -4.56 -8.78 -0.85
N CYS A 13 -4.46 -7.45 -0.76
CA CYS A 13 -3.41 -6.64 -1.37
C CYS A 13 -3.36 -5.25 -0.70
N GLY A 14 -2.40 -4.40 -1.06
CA GLY A 14 -2.27 -3.05 -0.52
C GLY A 14 -3.54 -2.19 -0.65
N ASN A 15 -4.25 -2.28 -1.77
CA ASN A 15 -5.53 -1.59 -1.96
C ASN A 15 -6.61 -2.04 -0.96
N VAL A 16 -6.67 -3.34 -0.63
CA VAL A 16 -7.58 -3.87 0.40
C VAL A 16 -7.23 -3.31 1.77
N SER A 17 -5.94 -3.35 2.15
CA SER A 17 -5.48 -2.79 3.43
C SER A 17 -5.80 -1.31 3.53
N TYR A 18 -5.52 -0.53 2.50
CA TYR A 18 -5.86 0.90 2.43
C TYR A 18 -7.36 1.14 2.60
N GLY A 19 -8.20 0.48 1.80
CA GLY A 19 -9.66 0.67 1.85
C GLY A 19 -10.26 0.34 3.20
N LEU A 20 -9.85 -0.78 3.81
CA LEU A 20 -10.33 -1.20 5.12
C LEU A 20 -9.87 -0.27 6.24
N SER A 21 -8.58 0.09 6.28
CA SER A 21 -8.05 0.98 7.32
C SER A 21 -8.63 2.40 7.22
N THR A 22 -8.76 2.93 5.99
CA THR A 22 -9.32 4.27 5.78
C THR A 22 -10.80 4.34 6.16
N THR A 23 -11.60 3.36 5.72
CA THR A 23 -13.04 3.35 6.05
C THR A 23 -13.29 3.15 7.52
N GLU A 24 -12.49 2.31 8.20
CA GLU A 24 -12.57 2.14 9.64
C GLU A 24 -12.20 3.42 10.39
N ALA A 25 -11.12 4.09 9.99
CA ALA A 25 -10.72 5.35 10.61
C ALA A 25 -11.76 6.48 10.38
N LEU A 26 -12.41 6.53 9.21
CA LEU A 26 -13.53 7.44 8.96
C LEU A 26 -14.73 7.14 9.87
N ARG A 27 -15.07 5.87 10.10
CA ARG A 27 -16.14 5.47 11.05
C ARG A 27 -15.83 5.92 12.47
N GLN A 28 -14.59 5.72 12.93
CA GLN A 28 -14.15 6.15 14.25
C GLN A 28 -14.27 7.66 14.45
N ARG A 29 -14.26 8.44 13.36
CA ARG A 29 -14.51 9.89 13.37
C ARG A 29 -15.98 10.29 13.20
N GLY A 30 -16.89 9.32 13.22
CA GLY A 30 -18.33 9.54 13.16
C GLY A 30 -18.91 9.70 11.75
N HIS A 31 -18.16 9.31 10.70
CA HIS A 31 -18.70 9.21 9.35
C HIS A 31 -19.43 7.87 9.15
N GLN A 32 -20.53 7.89 8.40
CA GLN A 32 -21.16 6.66 7.93
C GLN A 32 -20.49 6.24 6.62
N THR A 33 -19.89 5.04 6.60
CA THR A 33 -19.24 4.49 5.40
C THR A 33 -19.94 3.23 4.96
N HIS A 34 -20.49 3.25 3.74
CA HIS A 34 -21.10 2.09 3.07
C HIS A 34 -20.07 1.48 2.13
N PHE A 35 -19.55 0.30 2.47
CA PHE A 35 -18.53 -0.36 1.66
C PHE A 35 -19.18 -1.14 0.51
N ILE A 36 -18.85 -0.79 -0.73
CA ILE A 36 -19.32 -1.42 -1.96
C ILE A 36 -18.13 -2.19 -2.57
N HIS A 37 -18.29 -3.50 -2.78
CA HIS A 37 -17.22 -4.34 -3.30
C HIS A 37 -17.73 -5.45 -4.22
N PHE A 38 -16.84 -6.00 -5.03
CA PHE A 38 -17.18 -7.14 -5.87
C PHE A 38 -17.16 -8.44 -5.06
N ASP A 39 -18.29 -9.15 -5.02
CA ASP A 39 -18.42 -10.46 -4.38
C ASP A 39 -19.51 -11.31 -5.02
N THR A 40 -19.49 -12.62 -4.76
CA THR A 40 -20.55 -13.52 -5.20
C THR A 40 -21.74 -13.46 -4.23
N PRO A 41 -22.98 -13.45 -4.73
CA PRO A 41 -24.17 -13.38 -3.88
C PRO A 41 -24.37 -14.54 -2.89
N LEU A 42 -23.60 -15.63 -3.03
CA LEU A 42 -23.80 -16.91 -2.34
C LEU A 42 -22.72 -17.27 -1.29
N SER A 43 -21.88 -16.34 -0.84
CA SER A 43 -20.92 -16.63 0.23
C SER A 43 -21.62 -16.79 1.58
N PRO A 44 -21.51 -17.96 2.25
CA PRO A 44 -22.16 -18.23 3.56
C PRO A 44 -21.70 -17.31 4.70
N GLU A 45 -20.61 -16.57 4.50
CA GLU A 45 -20.00 -15.66 5.51
C GLU A 45 -20.84 -14.41 5.81
N ARG A 46 -21.92 -14.16 5.09
CA ARG A 46 -22.82 -13.02 5.32
C ARG A 46 -23.57 -13.05 6.65
N GLY A 47 -23.66 -14.20 7.31
CA GLY A 47 -24.34 -14.33 8.61
C GLY A 47 -23.55 -13.77 9.80
N ALA A 48 -22.23 -13.68 9.72
CA ALA A 48 -21.39 -13.27 10.84
C ALA A 48 -21.13 -11.75 10.90
N ALA A 49 -21.10 -11.06 9.75
CA ALA A 49 -20.85 -9.60 9.70
C ALA A 49 -22.02 -8.76 10.21
N SER A 50 -23.24 -9.29 10.13
CA SER A 50 -24.46 -8.61 10.66
C SER A 50 -24.50 -8.51 12.18
N LEU A 51 -23.66 -9.26 12.91
CA LEU A 51 -23.61 -9.26 14.38
C LEU A 51 -22.80 -8.09 14.96
N LEU A 52 -22.07 -7.31 14.15
CA LEU A 52 -21.24 -6.21 14.61
C LEU A 52 -21.88 -4.81 14.47
N GLY A 53 -23.17 -4.72 14.11
CA GLY A 53 -23.90 -3.44 14.09
C GLY A 53 -23.45 -2.43 13.02
N HIS A 54 -22.73 -2.87 11.99
CA HIS A 54 -22.36 -2.04 10.84
C HIS A 54 -23.41 -2.17 9.72
N ASP A 55 -23.65 -1.07 8.98
CA ASP A 55 -24.47 -1.14 7.77
C ASP A 55 -23.96 -2.25 6.83
N PRO A 56 -24.84 -3.07 6.27
CA PRO A 56 -24.42 -4.19 5.45
C PRO A 56 -23.66 -3.72 4.23
N ASP A 57 -22.52 -4.36 3.97
CA ASP A 57 -21.75 -4.14 2.76
C ASP A 57 -22.59 -4.41 1.52
N VAL A 58 -22.36 -3.62 0.47
CA VAL A 58 -22.98 -3.84 -0.83
C VAL A 58 -22.09 -4.70 -1.71
N SER A 59 -22.59 -5.82 -2.19
CA SER A 59 -21.88 -6.72 -3.09
C SER A 59 -22.30 -6.50 -4.53
N LEU A 60 -21.29 -6.26 -5.40
CA LEU A 60 -21.50 -6.15 -6.84
C LEU A 60 -21.13 -7.47 -7.53
N PRO A 61 -21.92 -7.95 -8.49
CA PRO A 61 -21.61 -9.17 -9.22
C PRO A 61 -20.45 -8.98 -10.19
N TYR A 62 -19.60 -10.01 -10.33
CA TYR A 62 -18.42 -10.00 -11.19
C TYR A 62 -18.27 -11.28 -12.00
N LEU A 63 -17.50 -11.23 -13.10
CA LEU A 63 -17.12 -12.36 -13.92
C LEU A 63 -15.73 -12.88 -13.54
N VAL A 64 -14.77 -11.97 -13.39
CA VAL A 64 -13.37 -12.27 -13.03
C VAL A 64 -12.89 -11.27 -12.00
N LYS A 65 -12.25 -11.76 -10.96
CA LYS A 65 -11.61 -10.95 -9.92
C LYS A 65 -10.19 -11.44 -9.66
N SER A 66 -9.22 -10.55 -9.76
CA SER A 66 -7.80 -10.82 -9.47
C SER A 66 -7.23 -9.79 -8.50
N GLN A 67 -5.97 -9.95 -8.12
CA GLN A 67 -5.28 -8.92 -7.32
C GLN A 67 -5.12 -7.60 -8.09
N VAL A 68 -5.02 -7.64 -9.42
CA VAL A 68 -4.73 -6.48 -10.27
C VAL A 68 -6.01 -5.84 -10.80
N TYR A 69 -6.92 -6.63 -11.39
CA TYR A 69 -8.11 -6.12 -12.07
C TYR A 69 -9.39 -6.86 -11.66
N THR A 70 -10.53 -6.26 -11.95
CA THR A 70 -11.85 -6.87 -11.75
C THR A 70 -12.72 -6.62 -12.97
N ILE A 71 -13.28 -7.67 -13.57
CA ILE A 71 -14.24 -7.59 -14.66
C ILE A 71 -15.64 -7.75 -14.06
N PRO A 72 -16.47 -6.68 -14.05
CA PRO A 72 -17.84 -6.75 -13.56
C PRO A 72 -18.72 -7.60 -14.47
N SER A 73 -19.80 -8.16 -13.94
CA SER A 73 -20.87 -8.75 -14.76
C SER A 73 -21.79 -7.67 -15.33
N LEU A 74 -22.66 -8.05 -16.28
CA LEU A 74 -23.59 -7.13 -16.94
C LEU A 74 -24.54 -6.41 -15.94
N GLY A 75 -24.85 -7.01 -14.79
CA GLY A 75 -25.72 -6.42 -13.76
C GLY A 75 -25.04 -5.46 -12.80
N ALA A 76 -23.69 -5.43 -12.74
CA ALA A 76 -22.94 -4.70 -11.73
C ALA A 76 -23.21 -3.18 -11.75
N GLN A 77 -23.30 -2.59 -12.95
CA GLN A 77 -23.57 -1.15 -13.07
C GLN A 77 -24.99 -0.78 -12.58
N ARG A 78 -25.97 -1.63 -12.86
CA ARG A 78 -27.34 -1.43 -12.39
C ARG A 78 -27.40 -1.56 -10.87
N GLU A 79 -26.82 -2.62 -10.31
CA GLU A 79 -26.78 -2.85 -8.87
C GLU A 79 -26.07 -1.68 -8.13
N LEU A 80 -24.99 -1.16 -8.72
CA LEU A 80 -24.31 0.02 -8.17
C LEU A 80 -25.22 1.24 -8.17
N ARG A 81 -25.92 1.53 -9.28
CA ARG A 81 -26.88 2.64 -9.37
C ARG A 81 -27.98 2.51 -8.32
N ASP A 82 -28.66 1.36 -8.28
CA ASP A 82 -29.76 1.09 -7.36
C ASP A 82 -29.29 1.22 -5.89
N SER A 83 -28.07 0.81 -5.61
CA SER A 83 -27.45 0.94 -4.28
C SER A 83 -27.15 2.39 -3.92
N LEU A 84 -26.59 3.19 -4.83
CA LEU A 84 -26.32 4.61 -4.59
C LEU A 84 -27.62 5.42 -4.42
N GLU A 85 -28.67 5.11 -5.19
CA GLU A 85 -30.00 5.73 -5.04
C GLU A 85 -30.65 5.40 -3.68
N ARG A 86 -30.44 4.19 -3.16
CA ARG A 86 -30.91 3.75 -1.84
C ARG A 86 -30.11 4.37 -0.70
N ILE A 87 -28.76 4.38 -0.79
CA ILE A 87 -27.86 4.91 0.22
C ILE A 87 -27.96 6.43 0.29
N LYS A 88 -28.11 7.11 -0.84
CA LYS A 88 -28.11 8.59 -0.96
C LYS A 88 -26.87 9.21 -0.28
N PRO A 89 -25.65 8.80 -0.68
CA PRO A 89 -24.43 9.28 -0.02
C PRO A 89 -24.20 10.77 -0.30
N ASP A 90 -23.52 11.46 0.62
CA ASP A 90 -23.04 12.82 0.40
C ASP A 90 -21.96 12.86 -0.70
N LEU A 91 -21.17 11.79 -0.82
CA LEU A 91 -20.14 11.61 -1.85
C LEU A 91 -19.87 10.12 -2.12
N VAL A 92 -19.32 9.83 -3.29
CA VAL A 92 -18.77 8.53 -3.67
C VAL A 92 -17.25 8.60 -3.66
N HIS A 93 -16.58 7.66 -2.96
CA HIS A 93 -15.15 7.49 -3.03
C HIS A 93 -14.82 6.15 -3.68
N ALA A 94 -14.17 6.17 -4.85
CA ALA A 94 -13.73 4.99 -5.57
C ALA A 94 -12.24 4.74 -5.35
N SER A 95 -11.91 3.71 -4.56
CA SER A 95 -10.56 3.13 -4.51
C SER A 95 -10.37 2.28 -5.77
N LEU A 96 -9.79 2.86 -6.83
CA LEU A 96 -9.82 2.32 -8.18
C LEU A 96 -9.18 0.92 -8.26
N THR A 97 -9.85 0.02 -8.97
CA THR A 97 -9.55 -1.41 -8.95
C THR A 97 -9.13 -1.97 -10.31
N LEU A 98 -8.81 -1.10 -11.27
CA LEU A 98 -8.61 -1.45 -12.69
C LEU A 98 -9.81 -2.25 -13.23
N SER A 99 -10.98 -1.64 -13.14
CA SER A 99 -12.24 -2.21 -13.59
C SER A 99 -12.86 -1.37 -14.71
N PRO A 100 -13.50 -1.97 -15.71
CA PRO A 100 -14.33 -1.24 -16.68
C PRO A 100 -15.39 -0.34 -16.03
N LEU A 101 -15.83 -0.67 -14.81
CA LEU A 101 -16.77 0.14 -14.05
C LEU A 101 -16.17 1.51 -13.66
N ASP A 102 -14.85 1.57 -13.42
CA ASP A 102 -14.15 2.80 -13.06
C ASP A 102 -14.38 3.91 -14.12
N PHE A 103 -14.46 3.54 -15.40
CA PHE A 103 -14.69 4.48 -16.51
C PHE A 103 -16.14 4.99 -16.61
N ARG A 104 -17.09 4.31 -15.94
CA ARG A 104 -18.52 4.68 -15.93
C ARG A 104 -18.91 5.50 -14.71
N LEU A 105 -18.08 5.51 -13.67
CA LEU A 105 -18.39 6.22 -12.42
C LEU A 105 -18.64 7.71 -12.61
N PRO A 106 -17.83 8.48 -13.39
CA PRO A 106 -18.06 9.90 -13.57
C PRO A 106 -19.45 10.21 -14.15
N GLU A 107 -19.87 9.47 -15.18
CA GLU A 107 -21.18 9.64 -15.78
C GLU A 107 -22.32 9.26 -14.81
N LEU A 108 -22.16 8.15 -14.09
CA LEU A 108 -23.14 7.69 -13.11
C LEU A 108 -23.32 8.70 -11.97
N CYS A 109 -22.23 9.18 -11.38
CA CYS A 109 -22.28 10.14 -10.26
C CYS A 109 -22.83 11.49 -10.72
N GLN A 110 -22.49 11.95 -11.94
CA GLN A 110 -23.06 13.15 -12.54
C GLN A 110 -24.58 13.04 -12.69
N GLN A 111 -25.11 11.90 -13.18
CA GLN A 111 -26.55 11.66 -13.31
C GLN A 111 -27.27 11.63 -11.96
N LEU A 112 -26.59 11.18 -10.91
CA LEU A 112 -27.12 11.14 -9.54
C LEU A 112 -26.94 12.46 -8.78
N GLY A 113 -26.16 13.41 -9.33
CA GLY A 113 -25.84 14.67 -8.66
C GLY A 113 -24.98 14.49 -7.40
N VAL A 114 -24.09 13.48 -7.38
CA VAL A 114 -23.25 13.12 -6.23
C VAL A 114 -21.78 13.35 -6.57
N PRO A 115 -21.00 14.06 -5.75
CA PRO A 115 -19.56 14.26 -5.94
C PRO A 115 -18.79 12.94 -5.95
N LEU A 116 -17.76 12.87 -6.81
CA LEU A 116 -16.94 11.67 -7.02
C LEU A 116 -15.47 11.93 -6.72
N VAL A 117 -14.95 11.21 -5.73
CA VAL A 117 -13.51 11.15 -5.41
C VAL A 117 -12.95 9.80 -5.84
N ALA A 118 -11.72 9.78 -6.36
CA ALA A 118 -10.99 8.55 -6.58
C ALA A 118 -9.71 8.49 -5.76
N THR A 119 -9.25 7.29 -5.40
CA THR A 119 -7.84 7.02 -5.06
C THR A 119 -7.24 6.18 -6.17
N PHE A 120 -6.13 6.66 -6.75
CA PHE A 120 -5.45 6.03 -7.87
C PHE A 120 -4.23 5.25 -7.39
N HIS A 121 -4.36 3.92 -7.34
CA HIS A 121 -3.38 2.99 -6.76
C HIS A 121 -2.31 2.44 -7.70
N PRO A 122 -2.45 2.49 -9.05
CA PRO A 122 -1.46 1.87 -9.90
C PRO A 122 -0.04 2.32 -9.55
N ALA A 123 0.84 1.34 -9.43
CA ALA A 123 2.25 1.56 -9.23
C ALA A 123 2.86 2.24 -10.47
N PHE A 124 3.92 3.02 -10.30
CA PHE A 124 4.61 3.67 -11.39
C PHE A 124 6.12 3.60 -11.23
N ASP A 125 6.83 3.69 -12.35
CA ASP A 125 8.27 3.87 -12.40
C ASP A 125 8.55 5.17 -13.17
N ALA A 126 9.16 6.12 -12.52
CA ALA A 126 9.46 7.44 -13.10
C ALA A 126 10.55 7.36 -14.18
N ASP A 127 11.46 6.39 -14.06
CA ASP A 127 12.65 6.24 -14.91
C ASP A 127 12.52 5.14 -15.97
N ALA A 128 11.44 4.36 -15.98
CA ALA A 128 11.26 3.27 -16.90
C ALA A 128 10.95 3.77 -18.32
N GLY A 129 11.98 4.09 -19.05
CA GLY A 129 11.92 3.99 -20.51
C GLY A 129 11.51 2.56 -20.90
N LEU A 130 10.77 2.42 -22.00
CA LEU A 130 10.14 1.23 -22.63
C LEU A 130 10.93 -0.12 -22.64
N ARG A 131 11.87 -0.36 -21.73
CA ARG A 131 12.80 -1.49 -21.78
C ARG A 131 12.34 -2.75 -21.06
N ASN A 132 11.30 -2.68 -20.20
CA ASN A 132 10.77 -3.86 -19.49
C ASN A 132 9.27 -4.04 -19.76
N PHE A 133 8.84 -5.26 -20.02
CA PHE A 133 7.44 -5.59 -20.31
C PHE A 133 6.47 -5.17 -19.17
N SER A 134 6.91 -5.21 -17.91
CA SER A 134 6.14 -4.73 -16.74
C SER A 134 6.00 -3.20 -16.73
N ALA A 135 7.03 -2.46 -17.12
CA ALA A 135 6.98 -1.01 -17.24
C ALA A 135 6.03 -0.56 -18.37
N GLY A 136 6.00 -1.29 -19.48
CA GLY A 136 5.07 -1.03 -20.58
C GLY A 136 3.60 -1.20 -20.21
N THR A 137 3.26 -2.20 -19.41
CA THR A 137 1.86 -2.41 -18.95
C THR A 137 1.41 -1.35 -17.97
N GLN A 138 2.31 -0.82 -17.15
CA GLN A 138 2.01 0.26 -16.20
C GLN A 138 1.82 1.58 -16.92
N GLN A 139 2.73 1.96 -17.80
CA GLN A 139 2.59 3.15 -18.63
C GLN A 139 1.28 3.11 -19.44
N LEU A 140 0.91 1.95 -19.97
CA LEU A 140 -0.36 1.76 -20.66
C LEU A 140 -1.56 2.00 -19.73
N SER A 141 -1.50 1.52 -18.47
CA SER A 141 -2.58 1.76 -17.51
C SER A 141 -2.73 3.25 -17.17
N TYR A 142 -1.63 3.99 -17.02
CA TYR A 142 -1.66 5.44 -16.82
C TYR A 142 -2.26 6.17 -18.03
N GLN A 143 -1.80 5.84 -19.23
CA GLN A 143 -2.34 6.43 -20.47
C GLN A 143 -3.83 6.12 -20.67
N LEU A 144 -4.25 4.90 -20.32
CA LEU A 144 -5.64 4.49 -20.41
C LEU A 144 -6.52 5.24 -19.39
N TYR A 145 -6.03 5.43 -18.16
CA TYR A 145 -6.83 6.03 -17.10
C TYR A 145 -6.83 7.57 -17.13
N ALA A 146 -5.75 8.22 -17.56
CA ALA A 146 -5.62 9.67 -17.52
C ALA A 146 -6.83 10.45 -18.10
N PRO A 147 -7.37 10.12 -19.28
CA PRO A 147 -8.54 10.83 -19.84
C PRO A 147 -9.82 10.68 -18.99
N PHE A 148 -9.94 9.56 -18.26
CA PHE A 148 -11.08 9.31 -17.39
C PHE A 148 -10.90 9.97 -16.02
N LEU A 149 -9.66 9.95 -15.47
CA LEU A 149 -9.33 10.63 -14.22
C LEU A 149 -9.61 12.13 -14.30
N ALA A 150 -9.43 12.73 -15.48
CA ALA A 150 -9.76 14.13 -15.73
C ALA A 150 -11.26 14.46 -15.56
N ARG A 151 -12.14 13.46 -15.54
CA ARG A 151 -13.59 13.59 -15.36
C ARG A 151 -14.07 13.36 -13.92
N TYR A 152 -13.16 12.96 -13.02
CA TYR A 152 -13.44 12.89 -11.60
C TYR A 152 -13.38 14.29 -10.97
N ASP A 153 -14.14 14.53 -9.92
CA ASP A 153 -14.08 15.82 -9.22
C ASP A 153 -12.76 15.99 -8.48
N ARG A 154 -12.29 14.91 -7.82
CA ARG A 154 -10.96 14.86 -7.18
C ARG A 154 -10.37 13.47 -7.32
N VAL A 155 -9.05 13.41 -7.49
CA VAL A 155 -8.26 12.17 -7.56
C VAL A 155 -7.12 12.25 -6.56
N ILE A 156 -7.13 11.37 -5.59
CA ILE A 156 -6.05 11.20 -4.62
C ILE A 156 -4.94 10.38 -5.26
N VAL A 157 -3.74 10.89 -5.15
CA VAL A 157 -2.47 10.24 -5.51
C VAL A 157 -1.54 10.27 -4.30
N PHE A 158 -0.51 9.41 -4.28
CA PHE A 158 0.29 9.19 -3.08
C PHE A 158 1.57 10.03 -3.01
N SER A 159 1.95 10.68 -4.10
CA SER A 159 3.18 11.48 -4.18
C SER A 159 3.06 12.61 -5.19
N GLU A 160 3.89 13.63 -5.05
CA GLU A 160 4.03 14.71 -6.02
C GLU A 160 4.50 14.17 -7.39
N LEU A 161 5.41 13.21 -7.37
CA LEU A 161 5.90 12.58 -8.59
C LEU A 161 4.77 11.86 -9.35
N GLN A 162 3.87 11.18 -8.66
CA GLN A 162 2.69 10.56 -9.27
C GLN A 162 1.74 11.61 -9.87
N ALA A 163 1.54 12.73 -9.17
CA ALA A 163 0.75 13.85 -9.67
C ALA A 163 1.36 14.42 -10.94
N ASP A 164 2.67 14.67 -10.97
CA ASP A 164 3.39 15.19 -12.14
C ASP A 164 3.25 14.28 -13.37
N VAL A 165 3.33 12.96 -13.18
CA VAL A 165 3.11 11.99 -14.27
C VAL A 165 1.71 12.12 -14.85
N LEU A 166 0.68 12.22 -14.00
CA LEU A 166 -0.71 12.37 -14.46
C LEU A 166 -0.97 13.72 -15.12
N ILE A 167 -0.36 14.80 -14.61
CA ILE A 167 -0.45 16.14 -15.23
C ILE A 167 0.15 16.12 -16.64
N LYS A 168 1.32 15.49 -16.83
CA LYS A 168 1.93 15.30 -18.15
C LYS A 168 1.06 14.49 -19.11
N LEU A 169 0.20 13.62 -18.59
CA LEU A 169 -0.76 12.85 -19.36
C LEU A 169 -2.11 13.57 -19.57
N GLY A 170 -2.22 14.82 -19.13
CA GLY A 170 -3.37 15.68 -19.40
C GLY A 170 -4.44 15.70 -18.29
N VAL A 171 -4.18 15.12 -17.12
CA VAL A 171 -5.09 15.27 -15.96
C VAL A 171 -4.91 16.68 -15.38
N PRO A 172 -5.99 17.49 -15.23
CA PRO A 172 -5.86 18.84 -14.68
C PRO A 172 -5.31 18.81 -13.25
N ALA A 173 -4.31 19.66 -12.97
CA ALA A 173 -3.71 19.73 -11.63
C ALA A 173 -4.73 19.98 -10.50
N LYS A 174 -5.77 20.78 -10.76
CA LYS A 174 -6.85 21.05 -9.81
C LYS A 174 -7.67 19.81 -9.41
N THR A 175 -7.67 18.78 -10.25
CA THR A 175 -8.35 17.49 -9.99
C THR A 175 -7.52 16.63 -9.04
N LEU A 176 -6.20 16.79 -9.01
CA LEU A 176 -5.30 15.96 -8.23
C LEU A 176 -5.15 16.49 -6.79
N ALA A 177 -5.08 15.56 -5.85
CA ALA A 177 -4.79 15.82 -4.45
C ALA A 177 -3.72 14.82 -3.97
N VAL A 178 -2.56 15.33 -3.55
CA VAL A 178 -1.48 14.48 -3.02
C VAL A 178 -1.77 14.19 -1.56
N ILE A 179 -2.19 12.95 -1.30
CA ILE A 179 -2.50 12.46 0.05
C ILE A 179 -1.85 11.08 0.20
N PRO A 180 -0.67 10.97 0.83
CA PRO A 180 0.02 9.72 1.00
C PRO A 180 -0.79 8.75 1.90
N ASN A 181 -0.49 7.45 1.78
CA ASN A 181 -1.04 6.44 2.68
C ASN A 181 -0.67 6.74 4.13
N GLY A 182 -1.58 6.37 5.05
CA GLY A 182 -1.32 6.39 6.48
C GLY A 182 -1.01 5.01 7.05
N VAL A 183 -0.24 4.99 8.14
CA VAL A 183 0.06 3.81 8.94
C VAL A 183 -0.40 4.03 10.39
N ASP A 184 -0.93 2.99 11.03
CA ASP A 184 -1.27 2.99 12.45
C ASP A 184 0.00 2.97 13.29
N THR A 185 0.44 4.14 13.72
CA THR A 185 1.71 4.32 14.46
C THR A 185 1.64 3.90 15.93
N ASP A 186 0.45 3.62 16.46
CA ASP A 186 0.28 3.05 17.81
C ASP A 186 0.49 1.55 17.77
N ARG A 187 0.02 0.89 16.73
CA ARG A 187 0.25 -0.53 16.49
C ARG A 187 1.66 -0.80 15.99
N TRP A 188 2.06 -0.13 14.91
CA TRP A 188 3.41 -0.22 14.36
C TRP A 188 4.34 0.74 15.12
N CYS A 189 4.83 0.30 16.26
CA CYS A 189 5.69 1.10 17.14
C CYS A 189 6.95 0.31 17.54
N PRO A 190 8.01 1.00 17.97
CA PRO A 190 9.20 0.34 18.50
C PRO A 190 8.86 -0.59 19.67
N ALA A 191 9.66 -1.66 19.81
CA ALA A 191 9.55 -2.54 20.95
C ALA A 191 9.74 -1.76 22.27
N SER A 192 8.87 -2.02 23.25
CA SER A 192 9.07 -1.49 24.60
C SER A 192 10.14 -2.31 25.32
N PRO A 193 11.24 -1.71 25.80
CA PRO A 193 12.27 -2.44 26.53
C PRO A 193 11.78 -3.14 27.80
N SER A 194 10.71 -2.60 28.40
CA SER A 194 10.18 -3.07 29.69
C SER A 194 9.12 -4.16 29.59
N THR A 195 8.49 -4.34 28.41
CA THR A 195 7.31 -5.20 28.25
C THR A 195 7.33 -6.02 26.97
N ALA A 196 8.45 -6.69 26.67
CA ALA A 196 8.48 -7.60 25.51
C ALA A 196 7.40 -8.68 25.69
N SER A 197 6.43 -8.70 24.78
CA SER A 197 5.33 -9.67 24.78
C SER A 197 5.88 -11.11 24.62
N LEU A 198 5.10 -12.10 25.05
CA LEU A 198 5.47 -13.50 24.86
C LEU A 198 5.65 -13.80 23.36
N LEU A 199 4.80 -13.23 22.51
CA LEU A 199 4.90 -13.35 21.06
C LEU A 199 6.23 -12.81 20.53
N GLN A 200 6.65 -11.63 20.97
CA GLN A 200 7.92 -11.04 20.56
C GLN A 200 9.11 -11.90 20.99
N LYS A 201 9.06 -12.50 22.19
CA LYS A 201 10.09 -13.44 22.65
C LYS A 201 10.15 -14.69 21.78
N ASN A 202 8.98 -15.25 21.42
CA ASN A 202 8.89 -16.42 20.54
C ASN A 202 9.41 -16.11 19.13
N VAL A 203 9.04 -14.96 18.57
CA VAL A 203 9.57 -14.49 17.28
C VAL A 203 11.08 -14.35 17.36
N ARG A 204 11.61 -13.68 18.40
CA ARG A 204 13.05 -13.50 18.57
C ARG A 204 13.79 -14.84 18.73
N GLN A 205 13.21 -15.79 19.48
CA GLN A 205 13.78 -17.13 19.62
C GLN A 205 13.90 -17.85 18.26
N ARG A 206 12.89 -17.74 17.39
CA ARG A 206 12.92 -18.32 16.03
C ARG A 206 13.93 -17.61 15.13
N LEU A 207 14.10 -16.30 15.26
CA LEU A 207 15.04 -15.49 14.50
C LEU A 207 16.51 -15.77 14.89
N GLY A 208 16.78 -16.22 16.13
CA GLY A 208 18.13 -16.44 16.65
C GLY A 208 18.77 -15.17 17.21
N ASN A 209 20.07 -15.21 17.45
CA ASN A 209 20.80 -14.12 18.11
C ASN A 209 21.46 -13.12 17.14
N GLU A 210 21.43 -13.40 15.84
CA GLU A 210 22.04 -12.56 14.82
C GLU A 210 21.27 -11.23 14.68
N ARG A 211 21.92 -10.26 14.07
CA ARG A 211 21.30 -9.02 13.63
C ARG A 211 20.40 -9.29 12.45
N ILE A 212 19.17 -8.82 12.50
CA ILE A 212 18.12 -9.18 11.53
C ILE A 212 18.00 -8.10 10.45
N PHE A 213 18.20 -8.52 9.22
CA PHE A 213 17.87 -7.81 8.01
C PHE A 213 16.61 -8.42 7.45
N LEU A 214 15.54 -7.62 7.28
CA LEU A 214 14.20 -8.11 6.98
C LEU A 214 13.74 -7.63 5.61
N TYR A 215 13.22 -8.54 4.81
CA TYR A 215 12.31 -8.26 3.71
C TYR A 215 10.91 -8.77 4.09
N MET A 216 9.89 -7.96 3.84
CA MET A 216 8.50 -8.38 4.04
C MET A 216 7.63 -7.91 2.86
N GLY A 217 7.10 -8.86 2.08
CA GLY A 217 6.29 -8.57 0.92
C GLY A 217 6.08 -9.78 0.00
N ARG A 218 5.36 -9.58 -1.10
CA ARG A 218 5.13 -10.64 -2.09
C ARG A 218 6.41 -11.02 -2.81
N LEU A 219 6.55 -12.31 -3.14
CA LEU A 219 7.70 -12.83 -3.92
C LEU A 219 7.32 -12.86 -5.41
N VAL A 220 7.37 -11.68 -6.03
CA VAL A 220 7.05 -11.43 -7.45
C VAL A 220 8.17 -10.62 -8.12
N THR A 221 8.19 -10.60 -9.45
CA THR A 221 9.28 -9.98 -10.23
C THR A 221 9.45 -8.50 -9.89
N GLU A 222 8.37 -7.74 -9.76
CA GLU A 222 8.41 -6.30 -9.47
C GLU A 222 8.97 -5.97 -8.09
N LYS A 223 8.96 -6.91 -7.14
CA LYS A 223 9.58 -6.75 -5.81
C LYS A 223 11.08 -7.06 -5.81
N ASN A 224 11.62 -7.63 -6.88
CA ASN A 224 13.06 -7.81 -7.15
C ASN A 224 13.85 -8.43 -5.99
N VAL A 225 13.23 -9.34 -5.25
CA VAL A 225 13.85 -10.00 -4.09
C VAL A 225 15.10 -10.79 -4.51
N GLU A 226 15.13 -11.25 -5.75
CA GLU A 226 16.30 -11.95 -6.31
C GLU A 226 17.58 -11.08 -6.26
N ALA A 227 17.47 -9.76 -6.53
CA ALA A 227 18.61 -8.85 -6.45
C ALA A 227 19.18 -8.76 -5.01
N LEU A 228 18.30 -8.74 -4.02
CA LEU A 228 18.66 -8.79 -2.60
C LEU A 228 19.35 -10.10 -2.25
N LEU A 229 18.77 -11.23 -2.64
CA LEU A 229 19.34 -12.56 -2.35
C LEU A 229 20.70 -12.76 -3.03
N ARG A 230 20.88 -12.27 -4.25
CA ARG A 230 22.18 -12.27 -4.95
C ARG A 230 23.23 -11.44 -4.20
N ALA A 231 22.87 -10.22 -3.75
CA ALA A 231 23.77 -9.38 -2.97
C ALA A 231 24.11 -10.04 -1.64
N TRP A 232 23.11 -10.58 -0.94
CA TRP A 232 23.30 -11.27 0.34
C TRP A 232 24.28 -12.44 0.23
N ARG A 233 24.07 -13.32 -0.78
CA ARG A 233 24.97 -14.47 -1.03
C ARG A 233 26.41 -14.04 -1.32
N LEU A 234 26.60 -12.93 -2.05
CA LEU A 234 27.94 -12.42 -2.40
C LEU A 234 28.69 -11.84 -1.20
N ILE A 235 28.00 -11.21 -0.27
CA ILE A 235 28.57 -10.55 0.90
C ILE A 235 28.60 -11.46 2.11
N SER A 236 27.55 -12.28 2.29
CA SER A 236 27.39 -13.17 3.45
C SER A 236 27.76 -12.52 4.77
N PRO A 237 27.06 -11.44 5.20
CA PRO A 237 27.49 -10.62 6.34
C PRO A 237 27.60 -11.47 7.61
N ALA A 238 28.77 -11.43 8.27
CA ALA A 238 28.99 -12.17 9.51
C ALA A 238 28.12 -11.59 10.64
N GLY A 239 27.55 -12.45 11.48
CA GLY A 239 26.68 -12.03 12.61
C GLY A 239 25.33 -11.48 12.20
N CYS A 240 24.97 -11.56 10.91
CA CYS A 240 23.69 -11.10 10.38
C CYS A 240 22.90 -12.24 9.75
N ARG A 241 21.59 -12.13 9.80
CA ARG A 241 20.64 -13.05 9.17
C ARG A 241 19.66 -12.26 8.30
N LEU A 242 19.44 -12.71 7.06
CA LEU A 242 18.37 -12.23 6.22
C LEU A 242 17.09 -13.03 6.51
N VAL A 243 16.00 -12.33 6.79
CA VAL A 243 14.70 -12.94 6.99
C VAL A 243 13.79 -12.50 5.84
N VAL A 244 13.23 -13.47 5.13
CA VAL A 244 12.32 -13.25 4.00
C VAL A 244 10.93 -13.66 4.42
N VAL A 245 10.04 -12.67 4.59
CA VAL A 245 8.64 -12.86 4.98
C VAL A 245 7.74 -12.61 3.78
N GLY A 246 6.89 -13.57 3.47
CA GLY A 246 5.95 -13.48 2.38
C GLY A 246 5.97 -14.71 1.49
N ASP A 247 5.14 -14.66 0.46
CA ASP A 247 4.96 -15.73 -0.53
C ASP A 247 4.65 -15.15 -1.90
N GLY A 248 4.73 -15.97 -2.94
CA GLY A 248 4.40 -15.59 -4.31
C GLY A 248 4.88 -16.62 -5.34
N PRO A 249 4.62 -16.34 -6.62
CA PRO A 249 5.00 -17.23 -7.72
C PRO A 249 6.49 -17.60 -7.77
N LEU A 250 7.37 -16.72 -7.23
CA LEU A 250 8.81 -16.93 -7.26
C LEU A 250 9.34 -17.69 -6.04
N THR A 251 8.52 -17.99 -5.03
CA THR A 251 8.96 -18.59 -3.76
C THR A 251 9.81 -19.84 -3.95
N SER A 252 9.27 -20.85 -4.62
CA SER A 252 9.97 -22.14 -4.80
C SER A 252 11.26 -21.99 -5.62
N SER A 253 11.24 -21.17 -6.66
CA SER A 253 12.42 -20.90 -7.49
C SER A 253 13.53 -20.21 -6.69
N LEU A 254 13.18 -19.18 -5.91
CA LEU A 254 14.15 -18.43 -5.11
C LEU A 254 14.71 -19.29 -3.96
N GLN A 255 13.88 -20.08 -3.28
CA GLN A 255 14.34 -20.98 -2.22
C GLN A 255 15.32 -22.03 -2.74
N ASN A 256 15.05 -22.61 -3.91
CA ASN A 256 15.95 -23.58 -4.54
C ASN A 256 17.27 -22.95 -4.99
N GLN A 257 17.23 -21.72 -5.51
CA GLN A 257 18.43 -21.03 -6.02
C GLN A 257 19.30 -20.45 -4.90
N PHE A 258 18.72 -20.06 -3.76
CA PHE A 258 19.38 -19.40 -2.65
C PHE A 258 19.23 -20.20 -1.34
N SER A 259 19.76 -21.41 -1.36
CA SER A 259 19.86 -22.27 -0.17
C SER A 259 21.09 -21.86 0.65
N ASP A 260 20.89 -20.93 1.57
CA ASP A 260 21.92 -20.41 2.48
C ASP A 260 21.37 -20.45 3.92
N PRO A 261 22.08 -21.05 4.90
CA PRO A 261 21.61 -21.13 6.29
C PRO A 261 21.44 -19.77 6.97
N LYS A 262 22.04 -18.70 6.42
CA LYS A 262 21.86 -17.32 6.89
C LYS A 262 20.63 -16.65 6.32
N ILE A 263 19.90 -17.29 5.41
CA ILE A 263 18.61 -16.83 4.89
C ILE A 263 17.52 -17.65 5.56
N LEU A 264 16.74 -16.98 6.40
CA LEU A 264 15.54 -17.58 7.01
C LEU A 264 14.31 -17.27 6.15
N TRP A 265 13.77 -18.27 5.52
CA TRP A 265 12.51 -18.20 4.81
C TRP A 265 11.36 -18.37 5.82
N TRP A 266 10.74 -17.24 6.21
CA TRP A 266 9.64 -17.26 7.18
C TRP A 266 8.36 -17.81 6.58
N GLY A 267 8.10 -17.52 5.31
CA GLY A 267 6.86 -17.82 4.61
C GLY A 267 5.82 -16.71 4.73
N TYR A 268 4.61 -16.97 4.28
CA TYR A 268 3.49 -16.04 4.40
C TYR A 268 3.07 -15.91 5.87
N GLU A 269 2.97 -14.67 6.35
CA GLU A 269 2.55 -14.37 7.72
C GLU A 269 1.21 -13.58 7.72
N PRO A 270 0.09 -14.26 8.00
CA PRO A 270 -1.21 -13.60 8.05
C PRO A 270 -1.44 -12.83 9.34
N ASP A 271 -0.79 -13.25 10.46
CA ASP A 271 -1.01 -12.63 11.75
C ASP A 271 -0.32 -11.27 11.84
N LEU A 272 -1.12 -10.23 12.11
CA LEU A 272 -0.67 -8.86 12.16
C LEU A 272 0.32 -8.62 13.30
N GLU A 273 0.05 -9.18 14.48
CA GLU A 273 0.90 -8.99 15.66
C GLU A 273 2.27 -9.68 15.48
N THR A 274 2.30 -10.82 14.77
CA THR A 274 3.55 -11.47 14.39
C THR A 274 4.35 -10.62 13.41
N ARG A 275 3.69 -9.95 12.45
CA ARG A 275 4.37 -9.01 11.54
C ARG A 275 4.95 -7.80 12.28
N VAL A 276 4.21 -7.25 13.24
CA VAL A 276 4.72 -6.19 14.14
C VAL A 276 5.96 -6.68 14.88
N ALA A 277 5.89 -7.85 15.52
CA ALA A 277 7.00 -8.42 16.26
C ALA A 277 8.24 -8.69 15.37
N LEU A 278 8.05 -9.10 14.12
CA LEU A 278 9.13 -9.27 13.15
C LEU A 278 9.86 -7.95 12.85
N LEU A 279 9.12 -6.87 12.60
CA LEU A 279 9.70 -5.54 12.38
C LEU A 279 10.37 -5.00 13.64
N GLN A 280 9.78 -5.21 14.82
CA GLN A 280 10.37 -4.84 16.10
C GLN A 280 11.69 -5.58 16.42
N CYS A 281 11.88 -6.78 15.85
CA CYS A 281 13.11 -7.55 15.99
C CYS A 281 14.14 -7.22 14.89
N ALA A 282 13.74 -6.54 13.82
CA ALA A 282 14.60 -6.21 12.69
C ALA A 282 15.41 -4.91 12.96
N GLU A 283 16.66 -4.90 12.58
CA GLU A 283 17.49 -3.68 12.57
C GLU A 283 17.37 -2.92 11.24
N VAL A 284 17.27 -3.66 10.15
CA VAL A 284 17.23 -3.10 8.80
C VAL A 284 16.07 -3.73 8.03
N PHE A 285 15.23 -2.90 7.44
CA PHE A 285 14.20 -3.29 6.47
C PHE A 285 14.71 -3.00 5.06
N LEU A 286 14.60 -3.99 4.17
CA LEU A 286 15.11 -3.94 2.80
C LEU A 286 13.98 -4.08 1.81
N LEU A 287 13.77 -3.07 0.96
CA LEU A 287 12.74 -3.05 -0.06
C LEU A 287 13.36 -2.77 -1.45
N PRO A 288 13.81 -3.82 -2.18
CA PRO A 288 14.54 -3.68 -3.43
C PRO A 288 13.62 -3.57 -4.66
N SER A 289 12.39 -3.10 -4.50
CA SER A 289 11.34 -3.11 -5.53
C SER A 289 11.75 -2.34 -6.79
N LEU A 290 11.32 -2.82 -7.94
CA LEU A 290 11.47 -2.10 -9.22
C LEU A 290 10.30 -1.15 -9.44
N VAL A 291 9.15 -1.47 -8.84
CA VAL A 291 7.90 -0.76 -9.08
C VAL A 291 7.05 -0.77 -7.81
N GLU A 292 6.61 0.43 -7.41
CA GLU A 292 5.71 0.65 -6.29
C GLU A 292 4.69 1.76 -6.61
N GLY A 293 3.61 1.82 -5.83
CA GLY A 293 2.83 3.03 -5.66
C GLY A 293 3.39 3.81 -4.47
N LEU A 294 2.91 3.44 -3.28
CA LEU A 294 3.50 3.77 -1.98
C LEU A 294 3.45 2.51 -1.11
N SER A 295 4.60 2.01 -0.67
CA SER A 295 4.69 0.76 0.06
C SER A 295 4.20 0.90 1.50
N LEU A 296 3.10 0.21 1.84
CA LEU A 296 2.63 0.12 3.23
C LEU A 296 3.67 -0.56 4.13
N ALA A 297 4.36 -1.61 3.63
CA ALA A 297 5.40 -2.29 4.40
C ALA A 297 6.59 -1.36 4.75
N LEU A 298 6.91 -0.39 3.86
CA LEU A 298 7.88 0.65 4.16
C LEU A 298 7.41 1.57 5.28
N LEU A 299 6.16 2.03 5.23
CA LEU A 299 5.58 2.87 6.28
C LEU A 299 5.49 2.13 7.62
N GLU A 300 5.14 0.83 7.60
CA GLU A 300 5.12 -0.05 8.76
C GLU A 300 6.51 -0.19 9.39
N ALA A 301 7.55 -0.38 8.56
CA ALA A 301 8.94 -0.46 9.02
C ALA A 301 9.45 0.88 9.59
N MET A 302 9.15 2.00 8.93
CA MET A 302 9.46 3.34 9.44
C MET A 302 8.78 3.59 10.78
N ALA A 303 7.51 3.24 10.88
CA ALA A 303 6.71 3.41 12.09
C ALA A 303 7.24 2.58 13.26
N THR A 304 7.82 1.40 13.04
CA THR A 304 8.49 0.61 14.08
C THR A 304 9.89 1.10 14.43
N GLY A 305 10.41 2.12 13.76
CA GLY A 305 11.75 2.64 14.00
C GLY A 305 12.87 1.76 13.44
N THR A 306 12.56 0.92 12.46
CA THR A 306 13.53 0.08 11.76
C THR A 306 14.27 0.91 10.69
N ALA A 307 15.60 0.75 10.55
CA ALA A 307 16.35 1.43 9.49
C ALA A 307 15.86 0.95 8.12
N CYS A 308 15.41 1.88 7.28
CA CYS A 308 14.82 1.55 5.98
C CYS A 308 15.82 1.79 4.85
N VAL A 309 15.93 0.79 3.96
CA VAL A 309 16.65 0.88 2.69
C VAL A 309 15.69 0.46 1.60
N ALA A 310 15.34 1.37 0.73
CA ALA A 310 14.41 1.13 -0.37
C ALA A 310 14.95 1.68 -1.69
N THR A 311 14.46 1.17 -2.79
CA THR A 311 14.68 1.76 -4.10
C THR A 311 13.79 2.98 -4.30
N ASP A 312 14.20 3.87 -5.19
CA ASP A 312 13.40 5.02 -5.65
C ASP A 312 12.31 4.55 -6.62
N ALA A 313 11.47 3.63 -6.13
CA ALA A 313 10.36 3.08 -6.89
C ALA A 313 9.06 3.74 -6.42
N GLY A 314 8.31 4.33 -7.35
CA GLY A 314 7.07 5.01 -7.01
C GLY A 314 7.28 6.19 -6.05
N ALA A 315 6.57 6.19 -4.93
CA ALA A 315 6.67 7.21 -3.89
C ALA A 315 7.70 6.88 -2.79
N ASP A 316 8.34 5.71 -2.81
CA ASP A 316 9.16 5.24 -1.69
C ASP A 316 10.41 6.11 -1.47
N GLY A 317 10.98 6.69 -2.54
CA GLY A 317 12.08 7.66 -2.43
C GLY A 317 11.65 8.95 -1.73
N GLU A 318 10.48 9.51 -2.04
CA GLU A 318 9.93 10.70 -1.35
C GLU A 318 9.70 10.41 0.14
N VAL A 319 9.22 9.22 0.46
CA VAL A 319 8.93 8.83 1.85
C VAL A 319 10.20 8.79 2.69
N LEU A 320 11.32 8.35 2.13
CA LEU A 320 12.61 8.31 2.80
C LEU A 320 13.42 9.61 2.70
N ALA A 321 12.89 10.66 2.09
CA ALA A 321 13.57 11.94 1.97
C ALA A 321 13.95 12.54 3.34
N GLY A 322 14.88 13.50 3.34
CA GLY A 322 15.35 14.16 4.58
C GLY A 322 16.19 13.26 5.49
N GLY A 323 16.75 12.15 4.97
CA GLY A 323 17.60 11.24 5.72
C GLY A 323 16.82 10.27 6.61
N ALA A 324 15.56 10.02 6.32
CA ALA A 324 14.74 9.03 7.02
C ALA A 324 15.03 7.58 6.60
N GLY A 325 15.96 7.39 5.66
CA GLY A 325 16.41 6.08 5.19
C GLY A 325 17.43 6.23 4.08
N ILE A 326 17.79 5.11 3.48
CA ILE A 326 18.71 5.06 2.33
C ILE A 326 17.88 4.76 1.09
N VAL A 327 17.98 5.62 0.09
CA VAL A 327 17.31 5.47 -1.21
C VAL A 327 18.31 4.95 -2.23
N MET A 328 17.96 3.86 -2.90
CA MET A 328 18.73 3.25 -3.98
C MET A 328 18.06 3.53 -5.34
N SER A 329 18.84 3.58 -6.39
CA SER A 329 18.29 3.53 -7.75
C SER A 329 17.63 2.17 -8.00
N THR A 330 16.56 2.13 -8.79
CA THR A 330 15.96 0.88 -9.30
C THR A 330 16.92 0.12 -10.24
N GLN A 331 17.97 0.77 -10.75
CA GLN A 331 18.98 0.15 -11.59
C GLN A 331 20.19 -0.33 -10.78
N GLY A 332 20.69 -1.53 -11.07
CA GLY A 332 21.87 -2.08 -10.41
C GLY A 332 21.70 -2.35 -8.93
N VAL A 333 20.50 -2.68 -8.47
CA VAL A 333 20.14 -2.91 -7.05
C VAL A 333 21.10 -3.87 -6.36
N THR A 334 21.47 -4.99 -7.00
CA THR A 334 22.47 -5.95 -6.44
C THR A 334 23.80 -5.27 -6.13
N THR A 335 24.29 -4.41 -7.01
CA THR A 335 25.58 -3.72 -6.82
C THR A 335 25.51 -2.71 -5.67
N GLN A 336 24.42 -1.94 -5.60
CA GLN A 336 24.20 -0.99 -4.52
C GLN A 336 24.09 -1.69 -3.16
N LEU A 337 23.33 -2.77 -3.08
CA LEU A 337 23.19 -3.58 -1.87
C LEU A 337 24.53 -4.21 -1.45
N ARG A 338 25.37 -4.65 -2.40
CA ARG A 338 26.71 -5.15 -2.08
C ARG A 338 27.58 -4.11 -1.37
N THR A 339 27.41 -2.84 -1.69
CA THR A 339 28.11 -1.74 -1.01
C THR A 339 27.47 -1.41 0.34
N LEU A 340 26.14 -1.40 0.41
CA LEU A 340 25.42 -0.98 1.61
C LEU A 340 25.41 -2.03 2.72
N LEU A 341 25.27 -3.31 2.40
CA LEU A 341 25.17 -4.37 3.41
C LEU A 341 26.36 -4.42 4.39
N PRO A 342 27.63 -4.29 3.94
CA PRO A 342 28.77 -4.21 4.85
C PRO A 342 28.71 -2.96 5.75
N VAL A 343 28.35 -1.81 5.21
CA VAL A 343 28.24 -0.55 5.96
C VAL A 343 27.19 -0.68 7.07
N LEU A 344 26.01 -1.19 6.74
CA LEU A 344 24.91 -1.39 7.70
C LEU A 344 25.29 -2.44 8.77
N ARG A 345 26.06 -3.48 8.38
CA ARG A 345 26.59 -4.43 9.35
C ARG A 345 27.58 -3.77 10.31
N ASP A 346 28.51 -2.97 9.80
CA ASP A 346 29.65 -2.46 10.59
C ASP A 346 29.32 -1.19 11.38
N GLN A 347 28.18 -0.53 11.06
CA GLN A 347 27.76 0.75 11.63
C GLN A 347 26.41 0.67 12.36
N PRO A 348 26.32 -0.01 13.53
CA PRO A 348 25.04 -0.14 14.26
C PRO A 348 24.49 1.21 14.75
N VAL A 349 25.36 2.19 15.01
CA VAL A 349 24.94 3.55 15.38
C VAL A 349 24.20 4.22 14.20
N LEU A 350 24.69 4.01 12.97
CA LEU A 350 24.03 4.53 11.77
C LEU A 350 22.64 3.89 11.59
N THR A 351 22.52 2.56 11.75
CA THR A 351 21.22 1.88 11.63
C THR A 351 20.24 2.37 12.69
N ALA A 352 20.69 2.56 13.94
CA ALA A 352 19.83 3.10 15.00
C ALA A 352 19.36 4.53 14.69
N GLU A 353 20.24 5.39 14.19
CA GLU A 353 19.89 6.78 13.83
C GLU A 353 18.95 6.83 12.62
N LEU A 354 19.17 6.01 11.59
CA LEU A 354 18.26 5.90 10.45
C LEU A 354 16.85 5.44 10.90
N GLY A 355 16.76 4.45 11.78
CA GLY A 355 15.51 3.99 12.34
C GLY A 355 14.77 5.07 13.14
N ARG A 356 15.53 5.83 13.97
CA ARG A 356 14.97 6.96 14.73
C ARG A 356 14.36 8.02 13.78
N ARG A 357 15.10 8.42 12.75
CA ARG A 357 14.64 9.41 11.76
C ARG A 357 13.45 8.88 10.94
N ALA A 358 13.47 7.60 10.58
CA ALA A 358 12.36 6.94 9.92
C ALA A 358 11.07 7.07 10.75
N ARG A 359 11.15 6.74 12.05
CA ARG A 359 10.03 6.86 12.98
C ARG A 359 9.54 8.29 13.11
N GLU A 360 10.44 9.25 13.31
CA GLU A 360 10.07 10.67 13.41
C GLU A 360 9.32 11.14 12.18
N ARG A 361 9.81 10.81 10.98
CA ARG A 361 9.15 11.17 9.73
C ARG A 361 7.79 10.49 9.57
N ALA A 362 7.68 9.19 9.95
CA ALA A 362 6.41 8.49 9.93
C ALA A 362 5.37 9.17 10.84
N LEU A 363 5.77 9.57 12.05
CA LEU A 363 4.90 10.28 13.00
C LEU A 363 4.47 11.67 12.50
N GLN A 364 5.35 12.36 11.78
CA GLN A 364 5.06 13.72 11.29
C GLN A 364 4.15 13.73 10.05
N HIS A 365 4.27 12.73 9.15
CA HIS A 365 3.69 12.83 7.81
C HIS A 365 2.80 11.65 7.40
N TYR A 366 2.98 10.48 8.02
CA TYR A 366 2.40 9.23 7.51
C TYR A 366 1.54 8.49 8.53
N THR A 367 1.04 9.16 9.57
CA THR A 367 0.07 8.54 10.49
C THR A 367 -1.28 8.38 9.79
N ILE A 368 -2.06 7.38 10.20
CA ILE A 368 -3.45 7.25 9.73
C ILE A 368 -4.25 8.52 10.08
N GLY A 369 -3.94 9.19 11.19
CA GLY A 369 -4.54 10.47 11.56
C GLY A 369 -4.29 11.55 10.52
N CYS A 370 -3.03 11.78 10.10
CA CYS A 370 -2.68 12.75 9.06
C CYS A 370 -3.36 12.45 7.72
N ASN A 371 -3.40 11.17 7.34
CA ASN A 371 -4.09 10.74 6.11
C ASN A 371 -5.58 11.08 6.16
N ILE A 372 -6.27 10.72 7.25
CA ILE A 372 -7.71 10.96 7.39
C ILE A 372 -8.03 12.45 7.51
N ASP A 373 -7.21 13.25 8.21
CA ASP A 373 -7.37 14.72 8.26
C ASP A 373 -7.36 15.32 6.86
N ALA A 374 -6.43 14.88 6.01
CA ALA A 374 -6.33 15.35 4.63
C ALA A 374 -7.52 14.89 3.77
N ILE A 375 -7.96 13.63 3.92
CA ILE A 375 -9.15 13.10 3.22
C ILE A 375 -10.41 13.85 3.66
N GLU A 376 -10.64 14.07 4.94
CA GLU A 376 -11.80 14.81 5.44
C GLU A 376 -11.81 16.26 4.96
N LYS A 377 -10.64 16.90 4.92
CA LYS A 377 -10.52 18.23 4.36
C LYS A 377 -10.92 18.24 2.89
N LEU A 378 -10.38 17.30 2.10
CA LEU A 378 -10.71 17.16 0.68
C LEU A 378 -12.23 16.98 0.47
N TYR A 379 -12.87 16.14 1.28
CA TYR A 379 -14.32 15.91 1.21
C TYR A 379 -15.12 17.16 1.53
N ARG A 380 -14.75 17.88 2.61
CA ARG A 380 -15.44 19.14 2.99
C ARG A 380 -15.30 20.21 1.92
N ASP A 381 -14.10 20.37 1.38
CA ASP A 381 -13.83 21.37 0.33
C ASP A 381 -14.67 21.03 -0.92
N LEU A 382 -14.68 19.78 -1.34
CA LEU A 382 -15.46 19.32 -2.49
C LEU A 382 -16.96 19.50 -2.30
N LEU A 383 -17.51 19.16 -1.13
CA LEU A 383 -18.94 19.33 -0.83
C LEU A 383 -19.36 20.80 -0.80
N ASN A 384 -18.49 21.68 -0.34
CA ASN A 384 -18.73 23.13 -0.37
C ASN A 384 -18.75 23.65 -1.82
N ASP A 385 -17.77 23.24 -2.65
CA ASP A 385 -17.73 23.58 -4.08
C ASP A 385 -19.02 23.13 -4.80
N PHE A 386 -19.50 21.93 -4.50
CA PHE A 386 -20.73 21.37 -5.09
C PHE A 386 -21.98 22.14 -4.69
N ARG A 387 -22.09 22.57 -3.43
CA ARG A 387 -23.24 23.36 -2.93
C ARG A 387 -23.31 24.78 -3.49
N VAL A 388 -22.16 25.34 -3.83
CA VAL A 388 -22.09 26.69 -4.44
C VAL A 388 -22.42 26.62 -5.93
N ALA A 389 -22.18 25.48 -6.58
CA ALA A 389 -22.45 25.30 -8.01
C ALA A 389 -23.89 24.83 -8.33
N ALA A 390 -24.64 24.34 -7.34
CA ALA A 390 -26.05 23.90 -7.43
C ALA A 390 -27.01 25.05 -7.13
#